data_f1119eba12c1ba2c7df4b81f608aa35c
#
_entry.id   f1119eba12c1ba2c7df4b81f608aa35c
#
_cell.length_a   1.000
_cell.length_b   1.000
_cell.length_c   1.000
_cell.angle_alpha   90.00
_cell.angle_beta   90.00
_cell.angle_gamma   90.00
#
_symmetry.space_group_name_H-M   'P 1'
#
loop_
_entity.id
_entity.type
_entity.pdbx_description
1 polymer ?
#
loop_
_entity_poly.entity_id
_entity_poly.type
_entity_poly.pdbx_seq_one_letter_code
_entity_poly.pdbx_strand_id
1 'polypeptide(L)'
;MEKVLFSYKGVKPLLVKLAILTALQGVMIIIQANYLADAISSLFAGDLFHTVKKKLVIFLLALIIRRIATVWKKKLSFHFSARTSDQFRGELLKKLFQLGPRFVREEGSGQTVTLVMEGVLRFRRYLEIIFIKMVEMAIIPASVCLFIFTENIRSAVILVIALPILIVFMILLGLAAKGKADHQYESYQLLSNHFVDSLRGIETLKYLGLSKQHIDKIALVSEKYRRATMGTLRIAFLSSFALDFITMLSIATVAVFLGMGLINGAMELHPALTILILAPEYFLPIRELGADYHATLDGKNAGKNIEDILAHESQQQIKGAIPVWNSSDLFAVKGVNIQFDDNNQAGLQDINLSVFGAKKIGIIGASGAGKSTLIDILSGFLAPSSGEFQISNITVTSLSHSGWQNQVTYIPQHPYIFNDTILNNIRFYEPESTEEEVLVAAKQAGLLEVIQALPQGVGTIIGDGGRALSGGQEQRIALARAFLVKRSILMLDEPTAHLDIETEAELKRTMLRLFDGKLVFFATHRLHWMLEMDEILVLDHGRLVESGTHEQLMKQKSAYYHLVNVQKGGI
;
A
#
# COMPACT_ATOMS: atom_id res chain seq x y z
N MET A 1 1.18 3.05 -17.98
CA MET A 1 -0.16 2.82 -17.44
C MET A 1 -1.27 2.69 -18.49
N GLU A 2 -1.41 3.57 -19.50
CA GLU A 2 -2.50 3.41 -20.49
C GLU A 2 -2.42 2.12 -21.31
N LYS A 3 -1.21 1.68 -21.69
CA LYS A 3 -1.02 0.37 -22.36
C LYS A 3 -1.30 -0.82 -21.41
N VAL A 4 -1.06 -0.64 -20.09
CA VAL A 4 -1.25 -1.69 -19.08
C VAL A 4 -2.73 -1.91 -18.77
N LEU A 5 -3.58 -0.87 -18.86
CA LEU A 5 -5.03 -1.00 -18.68
C LEU A 5 -5.65 -2.04 -19.64
N PHE A 6 -5.14 -2.14 -20.87
CA PHE A 6 -5.62 -3.09 -21.87
C PHE A 6 -5.05 -4.52 -21.70
N SER A 7 -4.04 -4.69 -20.83
CA SER A 7 -3.43 -6.01 -20.56
C SER A 7 -4.17 -6.82 -19.49
N TYR A 8 -5.06 -6.20 -18.72
CA TYR A 8 -5.80 -6.91 -17.66
C TYR A 8 -6.74 -7.96 -18.26
N LYS A 9 -6.74 -9.15 -17.66
CA LYS A 9 -7.59 -10.26 -18.10
C LYS A 9 -9.07 -9.85 -18.05
N GLY A 10 -9.76 -9.96 -19.21
CA GLY A 10 -11.20 -9.66 -19.30
C GLY A 10 -11.57 -8.23 -19.68
N VAL A 11 -10.61 -7.32 -19.93
CA VAL A 11 -10.90 -5.95 -20.40
C VAL A 11 -11.52 -5.94 -21.79
N LYS A 12 -11.00 -6.73 -22.75
CA LYS A 12 -11.54 -6.77 -24.11
C LYS A 12 -13.03 -7.12 -24.16
N PRO A 13 -13.51 -8.22 -23.54
CA PRO A 13 -14.94 -8.53 -23.53
C PRO A 13 -15.77 -7.50 -22.74
N LEU A 14 -15.21 -6.85 -21.71
CA LEU A 14 -15.86 -5.74 -21.02
C LEU A 14 -16.09 -4.57 -21.98
N LEU A 15 -15.05 -4.12 -22.67
CA LEU A 15 -15.14 -2.98 -23.62
C LEU A 15 -16.15 -3.25 -24.72
N VAL A 16 -16.20 -4.46 -25.27
CA VAL A 16 -17.21 -4.83 -26.30
C VAL A 16 -18.63 -4.72 -25.73
N LYS A 17 -18.88 -5.24 -24.52
CA LYS A 17 -20.20 -5.14 -23.88
C LYS A 17 -20.57 -3.69 -23.57
N LEU A 18 -19.61 -2.90 -23.07
CA LEU A 18 -19.81 -1.47 -22.84
C LEU A 18 -20.08 -0.71 -24.14
N ALA A 19 -19.37 -1.03 -25.23
CA ALA A 19 -19.58 -0.42 -26.53
C ALA A 19 -20.99 -0.70 -27.08
N ILE A 20 -21.48 -1.93 -27.01
CA ILE A 20 -22.85 -2.31 -27.43
C ILE A 20 -23.89 -1.54 -26.61
N LEU A 21 -23.75 -1.51 -25.26
CA LEU A 21 -24.70 -0.79 -24.41
C LEU A 21 -24.64 0.73 -24.63
N THR A 22 -23.45 1.27 -24.91
CA THR A 22 -23.29 2.71 -25.19
C THR A 22 -23.82 3.08 -26.57
N ALA A 23 -23.65 2.22 -27.58
CA ALA A 23 -24.27 2.39 -28.91
C ALA A 23 -25.80 2.37 -28.79
N LEU A 24 -26.36 1.40 -28.05
CA LEU A 24 -27.79 1.38 -27.74
C LEU A 24 -28.24 2.66 -27.04
N GLN A 25 -27.46 3.15 -26.07
CA GLN A 25 -27.74 4.42 -25.38
C GLN A 25 -27.71 5.60 -26.34
N GLY A 26 -26.72 5.69 -27.25
CA GLY A 26 -26.64 6.74 -28.27
C GLY A 26 -27.87 6.76 -29.17
N VAL A 27 -28.33 5.61 -29.64
CA VAL A 27 -29.58 5.49 -30.44
C VAL A 27 -30.79 5.94 -29.60
N MET A 28 -30.89 5.55 -28.32
CA MET A 28 -32.00 5.96 -27.46
C MET A 28 -31.98 7.49 -27.19
N ILE A 29 -30.82 8.11 -27.07
CA ILE A 29 -30.66 9.56 -26.95
C ILE A 29 -31.23 10.26 -28.21
N ILE A 30 -30.90 9.77 -29.39
CA ILE A 30 -31.40 10.33 -30.66
C ILE A 30 -32.92 10.16 -30.76
N ILE A 31 -33.44 8.96 -30.51
CA ILE A 31 -34.89 8.70 -30.51
C ILE A 31 -35.59 9.61 -29.49
N GLN A 32 -35.06 9.72 -28.29
CA GLN A 32 -35.61 10.58 -27.25
C GLN A 32 -35.69 12.04 -27.68
N ALA A 33 -34.62 12.59 -28.25
CA ALA A 33 -34.57 13.98 -28.73
C ALA A 33 -35.54 14.19 -29.91
N ASN A 34 -35.56 13.28 -30.87
CA ASN A 34 -36.40 13.36 -32.06
C ASN A 34 -37.91 13.35 -31.71
N TYR A 35 -38.35 12.37 -30.90
CA TYR A 35 -39.77 12.29 -30.53
C TYR A 35 -40.21 13.37 -29.55
N LEU A 36 -39.31 13.94 -28.74
CA LEU A 36 -39.60 15.08 -27.90
C LEU A 36 -39.78 16.34 -28.79
N ALA A 37 -38.87 16.56 -29.73
CA ALA A 37 -38.98 17.68 -30.69
C ALA A 37 -40.22 17.56 -31.55
N ASP A 38 -40.56 16.37 -32.03
CA ASP A 38 -41.76 16.10 -32.80
C ASP A 38 -43.05 16.32 -31.99
N ALA A 39 -43.08 15.93 -30.72
CA ALA A 39 -44.20 16.21 -29.82
C ALA A 39 -44.41 17.73 -29.61
N ILE A 40 -43.30 18.47 -29.38
CA ILE A 40 -43.35 19.92 -29.18
C ILE A 40 -43.79 20.63 -30.47
N SER A 41 -43.21 20.25 -31.61
CA SER A 41 -43.51 20.86 -32.92
C SER A 41 -44.96 20.62 -33.32
N SER A 42 -45.53 19.43 -33.10
CA SER A 42 -46.92 19.11 -33.34
C SER A 42 -47.88 19.92 -32.46
N LEU A 43 -47.57 20.08 -31.17
CA LEU A 43 -48.38 20.93 -30.27
C LEU A 43 -48.35 22.39 -30.71
N PHE A 44 -47.17 22.84 -31.16
CA PHE A 44 -47.01 24.21 -31.69
C PHE A 44 -47.80 24.44 -32.98
N ALA A 45 -47.92 23.40 -33.83
CA ALA A 45 -48.74 23.45 -35.05
C ALA A 45 -50.26 23.37 -34.76
N GLY A 46 -50.68 23.15 -33.51
CA GLY A 46 -52.09 23.08 -33.12
C GLY A 46 -52.69 21.68 -33.16
N ASP A 47 -51.86 20.65 -33.22
CA ASP A 47 -52.34 19.23 -33.17
C ASP A 47 -53.00 18.89 -31.83
N LEU A 48 -54.00 18.00 -31.88
CA LEU A 48 -54.70 17.53 -30.68
C LEU A 48 -53.77 16.67 -29.81
N PHE A 49 -53.89 16.83 -28.49
CA PHE A 49 -53.08 16.06 -27.52
C PHE A 49 -53.11 14.54 -27.74
N HIS A 50 -54.19 13.99 -28.30
CA HIS A 50 -54.34 12.57 -28.60
C HIS A 50 -53.32 12.07 -29.65
N THR A 51 -52.94 12.88 -30.65
CA THR A 51 -51.95 12.54 -31.67
C THR A 51 -50.53 12.58 -31.10
N VAL A 52 -50.26 13.46 -30.15
CA VAL A 52 -48.99 13.64 -29.45
C VAL A 52 -48.72 12.52 -28.43
N LYS A 53 -49.78 11.90 -27.88
CA LYS A 53 -49.66 10.84 -26.86
C LYS A 53 -48.74 9.68 -27.29
N LYS A 54 -48.82 9.20 -28.53
CA LYS A 54 -47.95 8.15 -29.07
C LYS A 54 -46.48 8.57 -29.06
N LYS A 55 -46.16 9.80 -29.44
CA LYS A 55 -44.82 10.36 -29.48
C LYS A 55 -44.21 10.41 -28.07
N LEU A 56 -44.98 10.86 -27.08
CA LEU A 56 -44.58 10.89 -25.69
C LEU A 56 -44.33 9.48 -25.10
N VAL A 57 -45.14 8.49 -25.48
CA VAL A 57 -44.91 7.09 -25.05
C VAL A 57 -43.57 6.56 -25.58
N ILE A 58 -43.24 6.83 -26.86
CA ILE A 58 -41.94 6.41 -27.44
C ILE A 58 -40.78 7.13 -26.75
N PHE A 59 -40.92 8.45 -26.49
CA PHE A 59 -39.95 9.20 -25.70
C PHE A 59 -39.69 8.57 -24.32
N LEU A 60 -40.76 8.23 -23.57
CA LEU A 60 -40.66 7.59 -22.25
C LEU A 60 -40.03 6.21 -22.33
N LEU A 61 -40.38 5.40 -23.33
CA LEU A 61 -39.74 4.09 -23.53
C LEU A 61 -38.24 4.23 -23.83
N ALA A 62 -37.85 5.17 -24.70
CA ALA A 62 -36.45 5.45 -24.97
C ALA A 62 -35.70 5.90 -23.73
N LEU A 63 -36.32 6.73 -22.87
CA LEU A 63 -35.75 7.16 -21.60
C LEU A 63 -35.54 5.99 -20.64
N ILE A 64 -36.54 5.08 -20.52
CA ILE A 64 -36.42 3.90 -19.65
C ILE A 64 -35.29 2.98 -20.14
N ILE A 65 -35.23 2.69 -21.45
CA ILE A 65 -34.19 1.83 -22.04
C ILE A 65 -32.81 2.48 -21.82
N ARG A 66 -32.67 3.79 -22.03
CA ARG A 66 -31.45 4.55 -21.74
C ARG A 66 -30.99 4.38 -20.28
N ARG A 67 -31.91 4.47 -19.32
CA ARG A 67 -31.62 4.29 -17.88
C ARG A 67 -31.21 2.86 -17.56
N ILE A 68 -31.90 1.87 -18.11
CA ILE A 68 -31.55 0.46 -17.95
C ILE A 68 -30.13 0.21 -18.50
N ALA A 69 -29.81 0.68 -19.71
CA ALA A 69 -28.48 0.55 -20.27
C ALA A 69 -27.39 1.18 -19.39
N THR A 70 -27.65 2.36 -18.79
CA THR A 70 -26.75 3.02 -17.84
C THR A 70 -26.50 2.16 -16.60
N VAL A 71 -27.55 1.59 -16.00
CA VAL A 71 -27.44 0.72 -14.82
C VAL A 71 -26.62 -0.54 -15.15
N TRP A 72 -26.87 -1.15 -16.29
CA TRP A 72 -26.13 -2.35 -16.74
C TRP A 72 -24.64 -2.04 -16.98
N LYS A 73 -24.31 -0.92 -17.61
CA LYS A 73 -22.92 -0.47 -17.79
C LYS A 73 -22.22 -0.34 -16.43
N LYS A 74 -22.84 0.38 -15.48
CA LYS A 74 -22.28 0.54 -14.12
C LYS A 74 -22.09 -0.81 -13.43
N LYS A 75 -23.08 -1.73 -13.52
CA LYS A 75 -23.00 -3.06 -12.93
C LYS A 75 -21.87 -3.91 -13.53
N LEU A 76 -21.70 -3.89 -14.85
CA LEU A 76 -20.62 -4.60 -15.55
C LEU A 76 -19.25 -4.06 -15.14
N SER A 77 -19.07 -2.73 -15.15
CA SER A 77 -17.82 -2.08 -14.76
C SER A 77 -17.49 -2.35 -13.29
N PHE A 78 -18.46 -2.26 -12.39
CA PHE A 78 -18.31 -2.55 -10.96
C PHE A 78 -17.82 -3.99 -10.71
N HIS A 79 -18.45 -5.00 -11.32
CA HIS A 79 -18.05 -6.39 -11.13
C HIS A 79 -16.63 -6.66 -11.64
N PHE A 80 -16.29 -6.09 -12.80
CA PHE A 80 -14.95 -6.20 -13.35
C PHE A 80 -13.92 -5.54 -12.42
N SER A 81 -14.17 -4.30 -12.01
CA SER A 81 -13.26 -3.51 -11.19
C SER A 81 -13.09 -4.12 -9.79
N ALA A 82 -14.18 -4.65 -9.20
CA ALA A 82 -14.14 -5.37 -7.93
C ALA A 82 -13.23 -6.60 -8.02
N ARG A 83 -13.47 -7.47 -9.01
CA ARG A 83 -12.66 -8.69 -9.20
C ARG A 83 -11.19 -8.37 -9.44
N THR A 84 -10.92 -7.36 -10.28
CA THR A 84 -9.53 -6.95 -10.59
C THR A 84 -8.85 -6.38 -9.35
N SER A 85 -9.52 -5.50 -8.58
CA SER A 85 -8.95 -4.91 -7.37
C SER A 85 -8.69 -5.95 -6.26
N ASP A 86 -9.56 -6.95 -6.10
CA ASP A 86 -9.35 -8.02 -5.13
C ASP A 86 -8.17 -8.92 -5.51
N GLN A 87 -7.99 -9.19 -6.80
CA GLN A 87 -6.80 -9.88 -7.31
C GLN A 87 -5.53 -9.07 -7.00
N PHE A 88 -5.51 -7.77 -7.33
CA PHE A 88 -4.37 -6.90 -7.04
C PHE A 88 -4.07 -6.81 -5.55
N ARG A 89 -5.10 -6.76 -4.70
CA ARG A 89 -4.90 -6.78 -3.25
C ARG A 89 -4.20 -8.05 -2.79
N GLY A 90 -4.63 -9.21 -3.30
CA GLY A 90 -4.01 -10.50 -2.99
C GLY A 90 -2.56 -10.58 -3.48
N GLU A 91 -2.28 -10.14 -4.71
CA GLU A 91 -0.94 -10.09 -5.29
C GLU A 91 -0.03 -9.11 -4.52
N LEU A 92 -0.54 -7.92 -4.17
CA LEU A 92 0.19 -6.90 -3.40
C LEU A 92 0.55 -7.43 -2.01
N LEU A 93 -0.39 -8.02 -1.28
CA LEU A 93 -0.12 -8.61 0.03
C LEU A 93 0.92 -9.71 -0.08
N LYS A 94 0.76 -10.64 -1.01
CA LYS A 94 1.73 -11.71 -1.25
C LYS A 94 3.11 -11.15 -1.56
N LYS A 95 3.18 -10.10 -2.39
CA LYS A 95 4.43 -9.44 -2.76
C LYS A 95 5.09 -8.74 -1.57
N LEU A 96 4.33 -8.03 -0.74
CA LEU A 96 4.83 -7.38 0.46
C LEU A 96 5.40 -8.38 1.46
N PHE A 97 4.74 -9.52 1.66
CA PHE A 97 5.29 -10.61 2.49
C PHE A 97 6.58 -11.21 1.90
N GLN A 98 6.69 -11.28 0.57
CA GLN A 98 7.92 -11.75 -0.10
C GLN A 98 9.07 -10.76 0.00
N LEU A 99 8.79 -9.45 -0.04
CA LEU A 99 9.79 -8.38 0.10
C LEU A 99 10.28 -8.23 1.55
N GLY A 100 9.47 -8.65 2.50
CA GLY A 100 9.84 -8.74 3.91
C GLY A 100 9.71 -7.44 4.71
N PRO A 101 9.99 -7.49 6.03
CA PRO A 101 9.72 -6.40 6.96
C PRO A 101 10.60 -5.17 6.74
N ARG A 102 11.77 -5.34 6.15
CA ARG A 102 12.69 -4.24 5.87
C ARG A 102 12.14 -3.32 4.80
N PHE A 103 11.68 -3.86 3.67
CA PHE A 103 11.04 -3.08 2.61
C PHE A 103 9.87 -2.24 3.16
N VAL A 104 9.01 -2.84 4.00
CA VAL A 104 7.89 -2.13 4.61
C VAL A 104 8.35 -1.02 5.56
N ARG A 105 9.50 -1.17 6.23
CA ARG A 105 10.09 -0.11 7.08
C ARG A 105 10.68 1.04 6.24
N GLU A 106 11.38 0.75 5.16
CA GLU A 106 11.97 1.74 4.25
C GLU A 106 10.89 2.56 3.53
N GLU A 107 9.85 1.92 3.00
CA GLU A 107 8.69 2.58 2.37
C GLU A 107 7.77 3.28 3.39
N GLY A 108 7.86 2.91 4.67
CA GLY A 108 6.97 3.36 5.73
C GLY A 108 5.74 2.46 5.91
N SER A 109 5.63 1.84 7.08
CA SER A 109 4.52 0.91 7.40
C SER A 109 3.14 1.55 7.26
N GLY A 110 2.97 2.81 7.70
CA GLY A 110 1.70 3.55 7.56
C GLY A 110 1.32 3.78 6.10
N GLN A 111 2.28 4.13 5.24
CA GLN A 111 2.05 4.34 3.82
C GLN A 111 1.66 3.04 3.12
N THR A 112 2.35 1.94 3.44
CA THR A 112 2.07 0.60 2.89
C THR A 112 0.67 0.12 3.29
N VAL A 113 0.29 0.26 4.56
CA VAL A 113 -1.06 -0.08 5.04
C VAL A 113 -2.13 0.76 4.34
N THR A 114 -1.91 2.09 4.23
CA THR A 114 -2.83 2.98 3.51
C THR A 114 -2.96 2.59 2.04
N LEU A 115 -1.88 2.19 1.37
CA LEU A 115 -1.93 1.72 -0.01
C LEU A 115 -2.77 0.44 -0.16
N VAL A 116 -2.62 -0.54 0.74
CA VAL A 116 -3.38 -1.80 0.71
C VAL A 116 -4.87 -1.56 1.02
N MET A 117 -5.17 -0.69 1.99
CA MET A 117 -6.55 -0.46 2.47
C MET A 117 -7.31 0.53 1.57
N GLU A 118 -6.73 1.69 1.33
CA GLU A 118 -7.38 2.78 0.61
C GLU A 118 -6.93 2.87 -0.85
N GLY A 119 -5.63 2.65 -1.13
CA GLY A 119 -5.07 2.77 -2.48
C GLY A 119 -5.74 1.81 -3.45
N VAL A 120 -5.92 0.54 -3.06
CA VAL A 120 -6.63 -0.46 -3.87
C VAL A 120 -8.08 -0.05 -4.11
N LEU A 121 -8.75 0.58 -3.12
CA LEU A 121 -10.12 1.07 -3.28
C LEU A 121 -10.21 2.27 -4.24
N ARG A 122 -9.24 3.19 -4.18
CA ARG A 122 -9.12 4.32 -5.10
C ARG A 122 -8.85 3.84 -6.53
N PHE A 123 -7.97 2.85 -6.68
CA PHE A 123 -7.70 2.20 -7.97
C PHE A 123 -8.95 1.52 -8.55
N ARG A 124 -9.73 0.83 -7.73
CA ARG A 124 -11.02 0.24 -8.14
C ARG A 124 -11.96 1.30 -8.69
N ARG A 125 -12.14 2.43 -7.99
CA ARG A 125 -12.99 3.54 -8.47
C ARG A 125 -12.50 4.11 -9.80
N TYR A 126 -11.19 4.22 -9.97
CA TYR A 126 -10.60 4.62 -11.24
C TYR A 126 -11.00 3.67 -12.37
N LEU A 127 -10.89 2.36 -12.17
CA LEU A 127 -11.28 1.36 -13.18
C LEU A 127 -12.79 1.42 -13.47
N GLU A 128 -13.63 1.64 -12.45
CA GLU A 128 -15.09 1.76 -12.62
C GLU A 128 -15.47 2.93 -13.55
N ILE A 129 -14.78 4.05 -13.44
CA ILE A 129 -15.07 5.28 -14.19
C ILE A 129 -14.45 5.24 -15.57
N ILE A 130 -13.14 4.91 -15.66
CA ILE A 130 -12.37 5.13 -16.88
C ILE A 130 -12.87 4.33 -18.07
N PHE A 131 -13.22 3.04 -17.90
CA PHE A 131 -13.69 2.20 -19.00
C PHE A 131 -15.04 2.66 -19.57
N ILE A 132 -15.96 3.09 -18.69
CA ILE A 132 -17.25 3.64 -19.14
C ILE A 132 -17.01 4.94 -19.90
N LYS A 133 -16.23 5.86 -19.34
CA LYS A 133 -15.99 7.18 -19.94
C LYS A 133 -15.23 7.10 -21.28
N MET A 134 -14.24 6.23 -21.40
CA MET A 134 -13.55 6.01 -22.68
C MET A 134 -14.51 5.61 -23.79
N VAL A 135 -15.45 4.70 -23.50
CA VAL A 135 -16.41 4.22 -24.49
C VAL A 135 -17.49 5.26 -24.78
N GLU A 136 -17.98 5.95 -23.73
CA GLU A 136 -18.97 7.04 -23.89
C GLU A 136 -18.43 8.21 -24.72
N MET A 137 -17.19 8.64 -24.47
CA MET A 137 -16.53 9.71 -25.22
C MET A 137 -16.34 9.39 -26.71
N ALA A 138 -16.14 8.10 -27.05
CA ALA A 138 -15.98 7.71 -28.45
C ALA A 138 -17.32 7.56 -29.18
N ILE A 139 -18.30 6.92 -28.56
CA ILE A 139 -19.52 6.47 -29.25
C ILE A 139 -20.62 7.55 -29.24
N ILE A 140 -20.89 8.20 -28.09
CA ILE A 140 -22.02 9.13 -28.00
C ILE A 140 -21.81 10.37 -28.89
N PRO A 141 -20.68 11.08 -28.83
CA PRO A 141 -20.45 12.22 -29.71
C PRO A 141 -20.46 11.82 -31.19
N ALA A 142 -19.88 10.68 -31.53
CA ALA A 142 -19.86 10.19 -32.91
C ALA A 142 -21.27 9.88 -33.45
N SER A 143 -22.11 9.18 -32.66
CA SER A 143 -23.48 8.85 -33.05
C SER A 143 -24.37 10.08 -33.17
N VAL A 144 -24.28 11.00 -32.20
CA VAL A 144 -25.05 12.27 -32.22
C VAL A 144 -24.62 13.17 -33.39
N CYS A 145 -23.29 13.31 -33.61
CA CYS A 145 -22.77 14.10 -34.72
C CYS A 145 -23.19 13.54 -36.07
N LEU A 146 -23.14 12.19 -36.26
CA LEU A 146 -23.58 11.54 -37.49
C LEU A 146 -25.07 11.82 -37.77
N PHE A 147 -25.91 11.79 -36.76
CA PHE A 147 -27.33 12.12 -36.91
C PHE A 147 -27.54 13.60 -37.23
N ILE A 148 -26.87 14.51 -36.50
CA ILE A 148 -26.99 15.95 -36.76
C ILE A 148 -26.49 16.31 -38.18
N PHE A 149 -25.47 15.58 -38.68
CA PHE A 149 -24.95 15.76 -40.03
C PHE A 149 -26.02 15.49 -41.13
N THR A 150 -26.91 14.50 -40.88
CA THR A 150 -28.01 14.19 -41.81
C THR A 150 -29.11 15.25 -41.77
N GLU A 151 -29.31 15.95 -40.65
CA GLU A 151 -30.34 16.97 -40.48
C GLU A 151 -29.84 18.36 -40.89
N ASN A 152 -28.62 18.77 -40.47
CA ASN A 152 -28.06 20.07 -40.80
C ASN A 152 -26.53 20.09 -40.75
N ILE A 153 -25.90 20.17 -41.91
CA ILE A 153 -24.44 20.18 -42.05
C ILE A 153 -23.76 21.31 -41.29
N ARG A 154 -24.35 22.53 -41.31
CA ARG A 154 -23.75 23.73 -40.63
C ARG A 154 -23.66 23.49 -39.13
N SER A 155 -24.71 22.99 -38.52
CA SER A 155 -24.73 22.68 -37.07
C SER A 155 -23.74 21.57 -36.72
N ALA A 156 -23.62 20.51 -37.55
CA ALA A 156 -22.64 19.45 -37.36
C ALA A 156 -21.19 19.97 -37.41
N VAL A 157 -20.87 20.85 -38.38
CA VAL A 157 -19.54 21.48 -38.51
C VAL A 157 -19.18 22.30 -37.27
N ILE A 158 -20.13 23.10 -36.74
CA ILE A 158 -19.92 23.89 -35.51
C ILE A 158 -19.57 22.97 -34.35
N LEU A 159 -20.31 21.87 -34.14
CA LEU A 159 -20.06 20.91 -33.07
C LEU A 159 -18.72 20.19 -33.26
N VAL A 160 -18.36 19.78 -34.47
CA VAL A 160 -17.08 19.13 -34.79
C VAL A 160 -15.89 20.07 -34.50
N ILE A 161 -16.00 21.36 -34.79
CA ILE A 161 -14.95 22.35 -34.49
C ILE A 161 -14.86 22.62 -32.98
N ALA A 162 -15.99 22.68 -32.28
CA ALA A 162 -16.03 22.95 -30.84
C ALA A 162 -15.41 21.82 -30.00
N LEU A 163 -15.50 20.55 -30.44
CA LEU A 163 -15.01 19.37 -29.70
C LEU A 163 -13.49 19.40 -29.45
N PRO A 164 -12.63 19.58 -30.47
CA PRO A 164 -11.18 19.70 -30.27
C PRO A 164 -10.80 20.86 -29.37
N ILE A 165 -11.50 22.01 -29.48
CA ILE A 165 -11.26 23.17 -28.63
C ILE A 165 -11.52 22.80 -27.17
N LEU A 166 -12.64 22.12 -26.88
CA LEU A 166 -12.98 21.65 -25.54
C LEU A 166 -11.96 20.67 -24.99
N ILE A 167 -11.50 19.70 -25.82
CA ILE A 167 -10.48 18.71 -25.44
C ILE A 167 -9.14 19.39 -25.13
N VAL A 168 -8.69 20.34 -25.96
CA VAL A 168 -7.44 21.08 -25.72
C VAL A 168 -7.52 21.84 -24.40
N PHE A 169 -8.62 22.55 -24.14
CA PHE A 169 -8.84 23.21 -22.86
C PHE A 169 -8.85 22.26 -21.68
N MET A 170 -9.51 21.12 -21.82
CA MET A 170 -9.52 20.08 -20.78
C MET A 170 -8.10 19.59 -20.44
N ILE A 171 -7.26 19.38 -21.46
CA ILE A 171 -5.87 18.94 -21.27
C ILE A 171 -5.05 20.03 -20.58
N LEU A 172 -5.12 21.27 -21.03
CA LEU A 172 -4.38 22.40 -20.45
C LEU A 172 -4.75 22.63 -18.99
N LEU A 173 -6.04 22.62 -18.68
CA LEU A 173 -6.54 22.77 -17.31
C LEU A 173 -6.17 21.58 -16.43
N GLY A 174 -6.17 20.35 -17.00
CA GLY A 174 -5.72 19.15 -16.30
C GLY A 174 -4.25 19.21 -15.92
N LEU A 175 -3.37 19.70 -16.81
CA LEU A 175 -1.95 19.91 -16.50
C LEU A 175 -1.74 20.97 -15.41
N ALA A 176 -2.47 22.07 -15.45
CA ALA A 176 -2.42 23.11 -14.42
C ALA A 176 -2.94 22.60 -13.07
N ALA A 177 -3.99 21.77 -13.08
CA ALA A 177 -4.56 21.15 -11.86
C ALA A 177 -3.59 20.17 -11.21
N LYS A 178 -2.84 19.38 -12.00
CA LYS A 178 -1.88 18.41 -11.49
C LYS A 178 -0.84 19.06 -10.60
N GLY A 179 -0.16 20.11 -11.06
CA GLY A 179 0.88 20.78 -10.27
C GLY A 179 0.37 21.36 -8.96
N LYS A 180 -0.91 21.81 -8.90
CA LYS A 180 -1.51 22.29 -7.65
C LYS A 180 -1.94 21.14 -6.73
N ALA A 181 -2.40 20.04 -7.29
CA ALA A 181 -2.75 18.84 -6.52
C ALA A 181 -1.50 18.21 -5.87
N ASP A 182 -0.39 18.12 -6.61
CA ASP A 182 0.88 17.62 -6.09
C ASP A 182 1.36 18.50 -4.90
N HIS A 183 1.34 19.82 -5.04
CA HIS A 183 1.71 20.74 -3.96
C HIS A 183 0.74 20.68 -2.75
N GLN A 184 -0.55 20.46 -2.98
CA GLN A 184 -1.51 20.23 -1.91
C GLN A 184 -1.20 18.94 -1.15
N TYR A 185 -0.87 17.86 -1.87
CA TYR A 185 -0.51 16.58 -1.27
C TYR A 185 0.75 16.67 -0.41
N GLU A 186 1.81 17.33 -0.90
CA GLU A 186 3.02 17.60 -0.11
C GLU A 186 2.70 18.39 1.18
N SER A 187 1.85 19.43 1.06
CA SER A 187 1.42 20.22 2.22
C SER A 187 0.59 19.42 3.22
N TYR A 188 -0.21 18.47 2.73
CA TYR A 188 -0.95 17.53 3.57
C TYR A 188 -0.02 16.57 4.32
N GLN A 189 0.97 15.98 3.64
CA GLN A 189 1.95 15.11 4.28
C GLN A 189 2.73 15.85 5.37
N LEU A 190 3.15 17.09 5.09
CA LEU A 190 3.84 17.92 6.07
C LEU A 190 2.97 18.16 7.32
N LEU A 191 1.69 18.50 7.13
CA LEU A 191 0.75 18.68 8.24
C LEU A 191 0.54 17.40 9.04
N SER A 192 0.36 16.28 8.34
CA SER A 192 0.16 14.96 8.96
C SER A 192 1.37 14.54 9.81
N ASN A 193 2.58 14.70 9.27
CA ASN A 193 3.82 14.38 9.99
C ASN A 193 3.96 15.26 11.24
N HIS A 194 3.78 16.57 11.12
CA HIS A 194 3.81 17.48 12.27
C HIS A 194 2.76 17.14 13.34
N PHE A 195 1.59 16.70 12.91
CA PHE A 195 0.52 16.31 13.84
C PHE A 195 0.88 15.02 14.60
N VAL A 196 1.37 14.00 13.90
CA VAL A 196 1.83 12.74 14.50
C VAL A 196 3.00 12.99 15.47
N ASP A 197 3.99 13.80 15.07
CA ASP A 197 5.12 14.15 15.93
C ASP A 197 4.68 14.90 17.17
N SER A 198 3.69 15.80 17.04
CA SER A 198 3.10 16.53 18.16
C SER A 198 2.40 15.61 19.14
N LEU A 199 1.67 14.59 18.65
CA LEU A 199 1.02 13.59 19.49
C LEU A 199 2.06 12.73 20.23
N ARG A 200 3.12 12.30 19.54
CA ARG A 200 4.21 11.52 20.15
C ARG A 200 4.98 12.32 21.20
N GLY A 201 5.16 13.62 20.96
CA GLY A 201 5.88 14.53 21.85
C GLY A 201 5.00 15.25 22.88
N ILE A 202 3.70 14.93 23.02
CA ILE A 202 2.74 15.71 23.82
C ILE A 202 3.13 15.79 25.29
N GLU A 203 3.65 14.71 25.86
CA GLU A 203 4.13 14.69 27.24
C GLU A 203 5.33 15.63 27.42
N THR A 204 6.32 15.53 26.53
CA THR A 204 7.50 16.39 26.54
C THR A 204 7.13 17.87 26.41
N LEU A 205 6.23 18.19 25.47
CA LEU A 205 5.73 19.55 25.26
C LEU A 205 5.02 20.09 26.52
N LYS A 206 4.26 19.24 27.21
CA LYS A 206 3.56 19.58 28.43
C LYS A 206 4.53 19.82 29.60
N TYR A 207 5.50 18.91 29.81
CA TYR A 207 6.49 19.02 30.87
C TYR A 207 7.42 20.24 30.69
N LEU A 208 7.76 20.59 29.45
CA LEU A 208 8.59 21.76 29.13
C LEU A 208 7.79 23.07 29.06
N GLY A 209 6.47 23.05 29.23
CA GLY A 209 5.62 24.26 29.15
C GLY A 209 5.51 24.84 27.74
N LEU A 210 5.90 24.08 26.69
CA LEU A 210 5.97 24.55 25.29
C LEU A 210 4.66 24.34 24.50
N SER A 211 3.61 23.82 25.11
CA SER A 211 2.35 23.47 24.44
C SER A 211 1.74 24.66 23.66
N LYS A 212 1.76 25.87 24.25
CA LYS A 212 1.21 27.07 23.58
C LYS A 212 2.02 27.48 22.35
N GLN A 213 3.35 27.49 22.44
CA GLN A 213 4.22 27.82 21.30
C GLN A 213 4.12 26.78 20.18
N HIS A 214 3.86 25.51 20.53
CA HIS A 214 3.72 24.46 19.54
C HIS A 214 2.40 24.57 18.75
N ILE A 215 1.33 25.10 19.38
CA ILE A 215 0.07 25.41 18.69
C ILE A 215 0.31 26.39 17.52
N ASP A 216 1.14 27.41 17.72
CA ASP A 216 1.45 28.38 16.66
C ASP A 216 2.17 27.72 15.48
N LYS A 217 3.05 26.76 15.72
CA LYS A 217 3.71 25.97 14.65
C LYS A 217 2.71 25.12 13.88
N ILE A 218 1.81 24.43 14.57
CA ILE A 218 0.74 23.64 13.92
C ILE A 218 -0.17 24.56 13.12
N ALA A 219 -0.55 25.72 13.65
CA ALA A 219 -1.38 26.70 12.96
C ALA A 219 -0.72 27.20 11.66
N LEU A 220 0.61 27.45 11.68
CA LEU A 220 1.36 27.84 10.49
C LEU A 220 1.33 26.76 9.38
N VAL A 221 1.55 25.51 9.76
CA VAL A 221 1.54 24.38 8.79
C VAL A 221 0.12 24.14 8.28
N SER A 222 -0.89 24.23 9.16
CA SER A 222 -2.31 24.15 8.78
C SER A 222 -2.70 25.26 7.79
N GLU A 223 -2.20 26.48 8.00
CA GLU A 223 -2.45 27.60 7.09
C GLU A 223 -1.78 27.38 5.71
N LYS A 224 -0.58 26.80 5.67
CA LYS A 224 0.06 26.39 4.39
C LYS A 224 -0.81 25.40 3.64
N TYR A 225 -1.28 24.34 4.32
CA TYR A 225 -2.19 23.36 3.74
C TYR A 225 -3.50 23.99 3.27
N ARG A 226 -4.11 24.87 4.07
CA ARG A 226 -5.32 25.61 3.68
C ARG A 226 -5.11 26.40 2.39
N ARG A 227 -3.98 27.13 2.26
CA ARG A 227 -3.65 27.89 1.05
C ARG A 227 -3.44 27.00 -0.17
N ALA A 228 -2.75 25.87 0.00
CA ALA A 228 -2.56 24.89 -1.07
C ALA A 228 -3.91 24.31 -1.52
N THR A 229 -4.78 23.92 -0.58
CA THR A 229 -6.13 23.41 -0.85
C THR A 229 -6.99 24.44 -1.58
N MET A 230 -6.98 25.69 -1.12
CA MET A 230 -7.71 26.77 -1.81
C MET A 230 -7.18 27.04 -3.22
N GLY A 231 -5.86 26.88 -3.42
CA GLY A 231 -5.24 26.95 -4.74
C GLY A 231 -5.74 25.85 -5.69
N THR A 232 -5.82 24.62 -5.22
CA THR A 232 -6.35 23.46 -5.98
C THR A 232 -7.84 23.66 -6.28
N LEU A 233 -8.65 24.07 -5.30
CA LEU A 233 -10.08 24.32 -5.48
C LEU A 233 -10.34 25.44 -6.51
N ARG A 234 -9.56 26.53 -6.49
CA ARG A 234 -9.70 27.59 -7.49
C ARG A 234 -9.51 27.07 -8.92
N ILE A 235 -8.50 26.22 -9.15
CA ILE A 235 -8.28 25.63 -10.48
C ILE A 235 -9.39 24.64 -10.82
N ALA A 236 -9.86 23.83 -9.88
CA ALA A 236 -10.96 22.91 -10.10
C ALA A 236 -12.24 23.65 -10.52
N PHE A 237 -12.61 24.72 -9.79
CA PHE A 237 -13.76 25.56 -10.18
C PHE A 237 -13.56 26.27 -11.50
N LEU A 238 -12.37 26.83 -11.76
CA LEU A 238 -12.06 27.46 -13.04
C LEU A 238 -12.15 26.48 -14.20
N SER A 239 -11.69 25.23 -13.98
CA SER A 239 -11.77 24.17 -14.98
C SER A 239 -13.21 23.82 -15.32
N SER A 240 -14.05 23.59 -14.29
CA SER A 240 -15.46 23.30 -14.50
C SER A 240 -16.18 24.48 -15.20
N PHE A 241 -15.93 25.71 -14.74
CA PHE A 241 -16.50 26.90 -15.35
C PHE A 241 -16.09 27.07 -16.82
N ALA A 242 -14.80 26.87 -17.14
CA ALA A 242 -14.33 27.03 -18.53
C ALA A 242 -14.94 25.96 -19.45
N LEU A 243 -15.03 24.69 -19.01
CA LEU A 243 -15.67 23.63 -19.78
C LEU A 243 -17.17 23.90 -20.00
N ASP A 244 -17.87 24.36 -18.96
CA ASP A 244 -19.28 24.74 -19.06
C ASP A 244 -19.50 25.95 -19.95
N PHE A 245 -18.66 26.98 -19.82
CA PHE A 245 -18.72 28.17 -20.63
C PHE A 245 -18.53 27.88 -22.12
N ILE A 246 -17.49 27.13 -22.50
CA ILE A 246 -17.22 26.75 -23.89
C ILE A 246 -18.38 25.90 -24.45
N THR A 247 -18.89 24.96 -23.65
CA THR A 247 -20.03 24.15 -24.03
C THR A 247 -21.26 24.99 -24.28
N MET A 248 -21.62 25.90 -23.37
CA MET A 248 -22.79 26.78 -23.48
C MET A 248 -22.64 27.73 -24.66
N LEU A 249 -21.45 28.32 -24.87
CA LEU A 249 -21.16 29.16 -26.02
C LEU A 249 -21.35 28.40 -27.34
N SER A 250 -20.89 27.17 -27.42
CA SER A 250 -21.07 26.30 -28.59
C SER A 250 -22.54 26.01 -28.86
N ILE A 251 -23.30 25.66 -27.82
CA ILE A 251 -24.76 25.44 -27.93
C ILE A 251 -25.49 26.71 -28.36
N ALA A 252 -25.15 27.84 -27.75
CA ALA A 252 -25.74 29.15 -28.11
C ALA A 252 -25.46 29.53 -29.57
N THR A 253 -24.24 29.25 -30.04
CA THR A 253 -23.88 29.47 -31.46
C THR A 253 -24.77 28.62 -32.38
N VAL A 254 -24.92 27.31 -32.07
CA VAL A 254 -25.83 26.44 -32.83
C VAL A 254 -27.26 26.97 -32.78
N ALA A 255 -27.75 27.37 -31.60
CA ALA A 255 -29.11 27.90 -31.43
C ALA A 255 -29.37 29.15 -32.28
N VAL A 256 -28.39 30.09 -32.35
CA VAL A 256 -28.50 31.29 -33.20
C VAL A 256 -28.60 30.93 -34.69
N PHE A 257 -27.75 30.00 -35.16
CA PHE A 257 -27.81 29.57 -36.57
C PHE A 257 -29.11 28.84 -36.90
N LEU A 258 -29.62 28.00 -36.00
CA LEU A 258 -30.92 27.32 -36.15
C LEU A 258 -32.07 28.33 -36.13
N GLY A 259 -32.04 29.33 -35.22
CA GLY A 259 -33.04 30.37 -35.14
C GLY A 259 -33.07 31.24 -36.40
N MET A 260 -31.91 31.61 -36.95
CA MET A 260 -31.82 32.30 -38.22
C MET A 260 -32.38 31.48 -39.39
N GLY A 261 -32.10 30.14 -39.39
CA GLY A 261 -32.65 29.22 -40.37
C GLY A 261 -34.17 29.12 -40.31
N LEU A 262 -34.75 29.11 -39.12
CA LEU A 262 -36.22 29.13 -38.90
C LEU A 262 -36.85 30.44 -39.40
N ILE A 263 -36.27 31.61 -39.04
CA ILE A 263 -36.78 32.93 -39.45
C ILE A 263 -36.76 33.09 -40.99
N ASN A 264 -35.70 32.58 -41.64
CA ASN A 264 -35.54 32.65 -43.08
C ASN A 264 -36.35 31.56 -43.84
N GLY A 265 -37.10 30.72 -43.16
CA GLY A 265 -37.84 29.61 -43.75
C GLY A 265 -36.97 28.50 -44.38
N ALA A 266 -35.67 28.48 -44.06
CA ALA A 266 -34.71 27.52 -44.56
C ALA A 266 -34.69 26.20 -43.75
N MET A 267 -35.43 26.13 -42.65
CA MET A 267 -35.50 24.96 -41.77
C MET A 267 -36.85 24.89 -41.06
N GLU A 268 -37.33 23.68 -40.83
CA GLU A 268 -38.55 23.44 -40.04
C GLU A 268 -38.24 23.40 -38.53
N LEU A 269 -39.28 23.60 -37.73
CA LEU A 269 -39.15 23.61 -36.27
C LEU A 269 -38.70 22.27 -35.68
N HIS A 270 -39.18 21.14 -36.21
CA HIS A 270 -38.85 19.82 -35.74
C HIS A 270 -37.33 19.51 -35.80
N PRO A 271 -36.62 19.60 -36.94
CA PRO A 271 -35.18 19.35 -36.98
C PRO A 271 -34.38 20.38 -36.16
N ALA A 272 -34.82 21.64 -36.10
CA ALA A 272 -34.17 22.65 -35.30
C ALA A 272 -34.21 22.31 -33.80
N LEU A 273 -35.36 21.92 -33.28
CA LEU A 273 -35.52 21.49 -31.89
C LEU A 273 -34.74 20.22 -31.60
N THR A 274 -34.76 19.25 -32.53
CA THR A 274 -34.03 17.99 -32.37
C THR A 274 -32.53 18.23 -32.19
N ILE A 275 -31.93 19.07 -33.03
CA ILE A 275 -30.51 19.46 -32.95
C ILE A 275 -30.21 20.17 -31.64
N LEU A 276 -31.08 21.13 -31.24
CA LEU A 276 -30.90 21.88 -30.01
C LEU A 276 -30.94 21.00 -28.74
N ILE A 277 -31.81 19.97 -28.72
CA ILE A 277 -31.89 19.00 -27.64
C ILE A 277 -30.68 18.07 -27.63
N LEU A 278 -30.13 17.70 -28.80
CA LEU A 278 -28.98 16.82 -28.93
C LEU A 278 -27.64 17.50 -28.65
N ALA A 279 -27.52 18.80 -28.84
CA ALA A 279 -26.26 19.54 -28.68
C ALA A 279 -25.67 19.42 -27.25
N PRO A 280 -26.43 19.52 -26.15
CA PRO A 280 -25.92 19.21 -24.80
C PRO A 280 -25.43 17.76 -24.62
N GLU A 281 -26.15 16.78 -25.19
CA GLU A 281 -25.80 15.36 -25.08
C GLU A 281 -24.48 15.03 -25.81
N TYR A 282 -24.16 15.78 -26.87
CA TYR A 282 -22.90 15.66 -27.60
C TYR A 282 -21.69 15.98 -26.72
N PHE A 283 -21.76 17.03 -25.90
CA PHE A 283 -20.66 17.45 -25.03
C PHE A 283 -20.63 16.77 -23.65
N LEU A 284 -21.74 16.16 -23.23
CA LEU A 284 -21.92 15.62 -21.89
C LEU A 284 -20.81 14.62 -21.46
N PRO A 285 -20.39 13.63 -22.29
CA PRO A 285 -19.36 12.66 -21.89
C PRO A 285 -18.01 13.31 -21.56
N ILE A 286 -17.66 14.39 -22.27
CA ILE A 286 -16.39 15.09 -22.08
C ILE A 286 -16.43 15.96 -20.80
N ARG A 287 -17.54 16.65 -20.57
CA ARG A 287 -17.75 17.43 -19.34
C ARG A 287 -17.69 16.55 -18.09
N GLU A 288 -18.34 15.38 -18.14
CA GLU A 288 -18.34 14.43 -17.03
C GLU A 288 -16.94 13.86 -16.78
N LEU A 289 -16.14 13.57 -17.81
CA LEU A 289 -14.75 13.14 -17.61
C LEU A 289 -13.93 14.25 -16.95
N GLY A 290 -14.13 15.50 -17.34
CA GLY A 290 -13.48 16.67 -16.70
C GLY A 290 -13.84 16.80 -15.22
N ALA A 291 -15.10 16.58 -14.86
CA ALA A 291 -15.56 16.59 -13.46
C ALA A 291 -14.96 15.43 -12.62
N ASP A 292 -14.84 14.25 -13.23
CA ASP A 292 -14.29 13.06 -12.57
C ASP A 292 -12.75 13.02 -12.57
N TYR A 293 -12.08 14.07 -13.10
CA TYR A 293 -10.62 14.08 -13.29
C TYR A 293 -9.84 13.82 -12.00
N HIS A 294 -10.22 14.46 -10.89
CA HIS A 294 -9.53 14.27 -9.61
C HIS A 294 -9.67 12.85 -9.06
N ALA A 295 -10.87 12.28 -9.14
CA ALA A 295 -11.11 10.90 -8.71
C ALA A 295 -10.32 9.88 -9.56
N THR A 296 -10.17 10.17 -10.86
CA THR A 296 -9.41 9.32 -11.77
C THR A 296 -7.90 9.47 -11.57
N LEU A 297 -7.40 10.68 -11.24
CA LEU A 297 -5.98 10.93 -11.00
C LEU A 297 -5.49 10.21 -9.74
N ASP A 298 -6.21 10.32 -8.61
CA ASP A 298 -5.86 9.64 -7.36
C ASP A 298 -5.82 8.12 -7.53
N GLY A 299 -6.81 7.57 -8.22
CA GLY A 299 -6.87 6.15 -8.52
C GLY A 299 -5.75 5.69 -9.47
N LYS A 300 -5.42 6.50 -10.47
CA LYS A 300 -4.30 6.25 -11.38
C LYS A 300 -2.96 6.22 -10.64
N ASN A 301 -2.73 7.17 -9.74
CA ASN A 301 -1.51 7.22 -8.92
C ASN A 301 -1.42 6.02 -7.97
N ALA A 302 -2.52 5.66 -7.31
CA ALA A 302 -2.57 4.46 -6.48
C ALA A 302 -2.25 3.19 -7.27
N GLY A 303 -2.82 3.05 -8.48
CA GLY A 303 -2.52 1.93 -9.36
C GLY A 303 -1.05 1.88 -9.77
N LYS A 304 -0.43 3.03 -10.04
CA LYS A 304 1.00 3.10 -10.36
C LYS A 304 1.85 2.64 -9.18
N ASN A 305 1.58 3.12 -7.97
CA ASN A 305 2.31 2.70 -6.78
C ASN A 305 2.18 1.19 -6.52
N ILE A 306 0.99 0.61 -6.77
CA ILE A 306 0.79 -0.84 -6.68
C ILE A 306 1.65 -1.57 -7.73
N GLU A 307 1.64 -1.11 -8.98
CA GLU A 307 2.45 -1.69 -10.06
C GLU A 307 3.95 -1.59 -9.76
N ASP A 308 4.42 -0.46 -9.22
CA ASP A 308 5.81 -0.25 -8.85
C ASP A 308 6.26 -1.26 -7.76
N ILE A 309 5.43 -1.50 -6.73
CA ILE A 309 5.73 -2.52 -5.71
C ILE A 309 5.70 -3.94 -6.31
N LEU A 310 4.72 -4.24 -7.17
CA LEU A 310 4.65 -5.55 -7.82
C LEU A 310 5.82 -5.83 -8.75
N ALA A 311 6.37 -4.78 -9.38
CA ALA A 311 7.52 -4.84 -10.27
C ALA A 311 8.87 -4.98 -9.54
N HIS A 312 8.93 -4.66 -8.23
CA HIS A 312 10.16 -4.88 -7.46
C HIS A 312 10.60 -6.34 -7.58
N GLU A 313 11.88 -6.54 -7.82
CA GLU A 313 12.42 -7.89 -7.86
C GLU A 313 12.24 -8.54 -6.48
N SER A 314 11.40 -9.56 -6.39
CA SER A 314 11.42 -10.42 -5.21
C SER A 314 12.71 -11.19 -5.25
N GLN A 315 13.42 -11.21 -4.15
CA GLN A 315 14.58 -12.09 -3.98
C GLN A 315 14.17 -13.47 -4.47
N GLN A 316 14.84 -13.97 -5.50
CA GLN A 316 14.53 -15.28 -6.06
C GLN A 316 14.65 -16.29 -4.94
N GLN A 317 13.52 -16.89 -4.55
CA GLN A 317 13.57 -18.07 -3.68
C GLN A 317 14.38 -19.12 -4.43
N ILE A 318 15.56 -19.43 -3.90
CA ILE A 318 16.41 -20.46 -4.48
C ILE A 318 15.63 -21.77 -4.46
N LYS A 319 15.40 -22.34 -5.64
CA LYS A 319 14.76 -23.66 -5.78
C LYS A 319 15.75 -24.73 -5.36
N GLY A 320 15.60 -25.28 -4.17
CA GLY A 320 16.40 -26.39 -3.64
C GLY A 320 15.91 -26.75 -2.24
N ALA A 321 16.01 -28.00 -1.84
CA ALA A 321 15.72 -28.40 -0.49
C ALA A 321 16.94 -28.07 0.39
N ILE A 322 16.79 -27.16 1.36
CA ILE A 322 17.76 -26.97 2.43
C ILE A 322 17.56 -28.11 3.44
N PRO A 323 18.60 -28.86 3.79
CA PRO A 323 18.49 -29.95 4.74
C PRO A 323 18.09 -29.45 6.13
N VAL A 324 17.46 -30.33 6.91
CA VAL A 324 17.16 -30.04 8.31
C VAL A 324 18.48 -29.97 9.06
N TRP A 325 18.69 -28.90 9.80
CA TRP A 325 19.87 -28.68 10.63
C TRP A 325 19.97 -29.70 11.77
N ASN A 326 21.12 -30.34 11.89
CA ASN A 326 21.43 -31.28 12.94
C ASN A 326 22.70 -30.88 13.70
N SER A 327 22.89 -31.44 14.89
CA SER A 327 24.06 -31.15 15.74
C SER A 327 25.41 -31.64 15.18
N SER A 328 25.43 -32.30 14.03
CA SER A 328 26.64 -32.74 13.32
C SER A 328 26.92 -31.90 12.04
N ASP A 329 26.11 -30.88 11.77
CA ASP A 329 26.23 -30.13 10.55
C ASP A 329 27.21 -28.94 10.67
N LEU A 330 27.76 -28.54 9.53
CA LEU A 330 28.58 -27.34 9.37
C LEU A 330 27.74 -26.23 8.80
N PHE A 331 27.76 -25.07 9.44
CA PHE A 331 27.26 -23.81 8.89
C PHE A 331 28.44 -22.86 8.67
N ALA A 332 28.65 -22.39 7.45
CA ALA A 332 29.69 -21.42 7.15
C ALA A 332 29.16 -20.27 6.30
N VAL A 333 29.72 -19.11 6.55
CA VAL A 333 29.48 -17.85 5.82
C VAL A 333 30.81 -17.47 5.21
N LYS A 334 30.86 -17.21 3.89
CA LYS A 334 32.10 -16.94 3.15
C LYS A 334 31.97 -15.66 2.34
N GLY A 335 32.76 -14.64 2.68
CA GLY A 335 32.88 -13.40 1.94
C GLY A 335 31.55 -12.64 1.79
N VAL A 336 30.69 -12.67 2.81
CA VAL A 336 29.37 -12.04 2.74
C VAL A 336 29.51 -10.53 2.88
N ASN A 337 28.96 -9.82 1.89
CA ASN A 337 28.92 -8.36 1.84
C ASN A 337 27.46 -7.88 1.69
N ILE A 338 27.18 -6.71 2.24
CA ILE A 338 25.95 -5.98 1.97
C ILE A 338 26.24 -4.49 1.75
N GLN A 339 25.68 -3.95 0.69
CA GLN A 339 25.69 -2.53 0.36
C GLN A 339 24.26 -2.02 0.37
N PHE A 340 24.03 -0.89 0.99
CA PHE A 340 22.75 -0.20 0.95
C PHE A 340 22.81 0.89 -0.12
N ASP A 341 21.77 0.98 -0.97
CA ASP A 341 21.71 1.88 -2.13
C ASP A 341 21.79 3.38 -1.75
N ASP A 342 21.42 3.74 -0.51
CA ASP A 342 21.51 5.10 -0.01
C ASP A 342 22.94 5.45 0.43
N ASN A 343 23.68 6.15 -0.43
CA ASN A 343 24.98 6.78 -0.16
C ASN A 343 26.21 5.88 -0.05
N ASN A 344 26.25 4.72 -0.69
CA ASN A 344 27.45 3.88 -0.70
C ASN A 344 27.94 3.47 0.71
N GLN A 345 27.06 3.45 1.72
CA GLN A 345 27.40 2.99 3.05
C GLN A 345 27.43 1.47 3.08
N ALA A 346 28.63 0.92 3.28
CA ALA A 346 28.80 -0.51 3.46
C ALA A 346 28.13 -0.96 4.77
N GLY A 347 27.11 -1.82 4.67
CA GLY A 347 26.43 -2.38 5.83
C GLY A 347 27.24 -3.47 6.52
N LEU A 348 27.73 -4.45 5.75
CA LEU A 348 28.66 -5.49 6.18
C LEU A 348 29.70 -5.72 5.09
N GLN A 349 30.93 -6.04 5.48
CA GLN A 349 32.07 -6.24 4.58
C GLN A 349 32.83 -7.49 4.94
N ASP A 350 32.97 -8.39 3.96
CA ASP A 350 33.79 -9.60 4.03
C ASP A 350 33.57 -10.42 5.31
N ILE A 351 32.32 -10.73 5.61
CA ILE A 351 31.99 -11.54 6.78
C ILE A 351 32.32 -13.01 6.48
N ASN A 352 33.22 -13.55 7.31
CA ASN A 352 33.63 -14.95 7.25
C ASN A 352 33.47 -15.59 8.64
N LEU A 353 32.66 -16.65 8.74
CA LEU A 353 32.49 -17.42 9.97
C LEU A 353 32.18 -18.88 9.65
N SER A 354 32.53 -19.78 10.55
CA SER A 354 32.19 -21.20 10.44
C SER A 354 31.83 -21.76 11.82
N VAL A 355 30.74 -22.50 11.87
CA VAL A 355 30.17 -23.06 13.10
C VAL A 355 29.83 -24.52 12.88
N PHE A 356 30.23 -25.36 13.82
CA PHE A 356 29.93 -26.77 13.79
C PHE A 356 28.95 -27.12 14.92
N GLY A 357 27.84 -27.74 14.58
CA GLY A 357 26.89 -28.29 15.52
C GLY A 357 26.05 -27.28 16.31
N ALA A 358 25.55 -27.75 17.45
CA ALA A 358 24.85 -26.91 18.41
C ALA A 358 25.85 -26.04 19.17
N LYS A 359 25.80 -24.72 19.00
CA LYS A 359 26.75 -23.77 19.57
C LYS A 359 26.06 -22.42 19.87
N LYS A 360 26.43 -21.83 20.98
CA LYS A 360 25.95 -20.50 21.40
C LYS A 360 26.96 -19.44 20.94
N ILE A 361 26.58 -18.60 20.02
CA ILE A 361 27.42 -17.58 19.41
C ILE A 361 26.93 -16.20 19.82
N GLY A 362 27.75 -15.47 20.56
CA GLY A 362 27.52 -14.09 20.93
C GLY A 362 28.01 -13.15 19.83
N ILE A 363 27.19 -12.17 19.45
CA ILE A 363 27.56 -11.11 18.51
C ILE A 363 27.58 -9.80 19.27
N ILE A 364 28.75 -9.14 19.34
CA ILE A 364 28.96 -7.91 20.08
C ILE A 364 29.61 -6.84 19.21
N GLY A 365 29.42 -5.57 19.58
CA GLY A 365 29.98 -4.41 18.90
C GLY A 365 29.28 -3.14 19.29
N ALA A 366 29.83 -1.99 18.94
CA ALA A 366 29.22 -0.69 19.17
C ALA A 366 27.84 -0.56 18.50
N SER A 367 27.05 0.45 18.90
CA SER A 367 25.80 0.76 18.17
C SER A 367 26.13 1.13 16.73
N GLY A 368 25.41 0.58 15.78
CA GLY A 368 25.69 0.77 14.35
C GLY A 368 26.80 -0.12 13.76
N ALA A 369 27.43 -1.02 14.55
CA ALA A 369 28.48 -1.93 14.04
C ALA A 369 27.97 -3.01 13.04
N GLY A 370 26.66 -3.16 12.84
CA GLY A 370 26.09 -4.11 11.89
C GLY A 370 25.51 -5.39 12.51
N LYS A 371 25.35 -5.47 13.85
CA LYS A 371 24.84 -6.67 14.56
C LYS A 371 23.46 -7.11 14.06
N SER A 372 22.48 -6.21 14.05
CA SER A 372 21.12 -6.51 13.58
C SER A 372 21.10 -6.85 12.08
N THR A 373 21.95 -6.20 11.29
CA THR A 373 22.11 -6.53 9.86
C THR A 373 22.61 -7.96 9.67
N LEU A 374 23.60 -8.39 10.48
CA LEU A 374 24.08 -9.77 10.45
C LEU A 374 22.99 -10.76 10.86
N ILE A 375 22.24 -10.48 11.93
CA ILE A 375 21.09 -11.29 12.35
C ILE A 375 20.02 -11.37 11.26
N ASP A 376 19.69 -10.25 10.59
CA ASP A 376 18.70 -10.20 9.49
C ASP A 376 19.14 -11.10 8.31
N ILE A 377 20.44 -11.08 7.96
CA ILE A 377 21.00 -11.96 6.92
C ILE A 377 20.94 -13.42 7.35
N LEU A 378 21.40 -13.74 8.56
CA LEU A 378 21.41 -15.10 9.09
C LEU A 378 20.00 -15.67 9.27
N SER A 379 19.02 -14.81 9.57
CA SER A 379 17.59 -15.18 9.65
C SER A 379 16.95 -15.38 8.27
N GLY A 380 17.62 -14.96 7.18
CA GLY A 380 17.08 -14.98 5.83
C GLY A 380 16.07 -13.88 5.54
N PHE A 381 16.04 -12.79 6.34
CA PHE A 381 15.20 -11.61 6.09
C PHE A 381 15.83 -10.63 5.12
N LEU A 382 17.16 -10.72 4.95
CA LEU A 382 17.93 -9.86 4.09
C LEU A 382 18.88 -10.72 3.24
N ALA A 383 18.85 -10.54 1.91
CA ALA A 383 19.82 -11.17 1.04
C ALA A 383 21.12 -10.34 1.00
N PRO A 384 22.27 -10.98 1.02
CA PRO A 384 23.54 -10.29 0.84
C PRO A 384 23.70 -9.80 -0.61
N SER A 385 24.54 -8.79 -0.79
CA SER A 385 24.93 -8.31 -2.14
C SER A 385 25.91 -9.25 -2.81
N SER A 386 26.74 -9.96 -2.04
CA SER A 386 27.68 -10.99 -2.51
C SER A 386 28.08 -11.91 -1.38
N GLY A 387 28.68 -13.05 -1.71
CA GLY A 387 29.13 -14.08 -0.79
C GLY A 387 28.30 -15.34 -0.85
N GLU A 388 28.63 -16.32 -0.01
CA GLU A 388 28.03 -17.66 -0.01
C GLU A 388 27.80 -18.16 1.40
N PHE A 389 26.76 -18.99 1.55
CA PHE A 389 26.46 -19.74 2.77
C PHE A 389 26.59 -21.23 2.48
N GLN A 390 27.30 -21.93 3.31
CA GLN A 390 27.38 -23.38 3.27
C GLN A 390 26.59 -23.97 4.44
N ILE A 391 25.63 -24.83 4.13
CA ILE A 391 24.81 -25.55 5.10
C ILE A 391 25.05 -27.04 4.86
N SER A 392 25.79 -27.69 5.75
CA SER A 392 26.29 -29.06 5.54
C SER A 392 27.03 -29.18 4.20
N ASN A 393 26.48 -29.86 3.22
CA ASN A 393 27.08 -30.10 1.90
C ASN A 393 26.47 -29.20 0.79
N ILE A 394 25.57 -28.25 1.14
CA ILE A 394 24.90 -27.38 0.17
C ILE A 394 25.41 -25.97 0.32
N THR A 395 25.76 -25.35 -0.83
CA THR A 395 26.13 -23.94 -0.91
C THR A 395 25.00 -23.15 -1.55
N VAL A 396 24.61 -22.05 -0.89
CA VAL A 396 23.59 -21.12 -1.36
C VAL A 396 24.09 -19.68 -1.29
N THR A 397 23.60 -18.82 -2.16
CA THR A 397 23.96 -17.39 -2.18
C THR A 397 23.09 -16.54 -1.26
N SER A 398 21.99 -17.07 -0.75
CA SER A 398 21.09 -16.38 0.19
C SER A 398 20.39 -17.39 1.09
N LEU A 399 20.13 -16.98 2.33
CA LEU A 399 19.32 -17.71 3.31
C LEU A 399 17.82 -17.33 3.23
N SER A 400 17.43 -16.43 2.33
CA SER A 400 16.02 -16.09 2.06
C SER A 400 15.31 -17.26 1.35
N HIS A 401 15.18 -18.35 2.07
CA HIS A 401 14.63 -19.62 1.60
C HIS A 401 13.70 -20.22 2.67
N SER A 402 12.50 -20.66 2.26
CA SER A 402 11.51 -21.23 3.19
C SER A 402 12.07 -22.41 3.98
N GLY A 403 12.88 -23.29 3.35
CA GLY A 403 13.53 -24.41 4.01
C GLY A 403 14.48 -24.02 5.13
N TRP A 404 15.14 -22.85 5.05
CA TRP A 404 15.94 -22.28 6.13
C TRP A 404 15.08 -21.61 7.18
N GLN A 405 14.20 -20.69 6.74
CA GLN A 405 13.35 -19.90 7.63
C GLN A 405 12.43 -20.76 8.51
N ASN A 406 11.98 -21.92 8.01
CA ASN A 406 11.17 -22.86 8.78
C ASN A 406 11.94 -23.52 9.93
N GLN A 407 13.27 -23.46 9.94
CA GLN A 407 14.14 -24.01 10.99
C GLN A 407 14.63 -22.94 11.98
N VAL A 408 14.41 -21.66 11.66
CA VAL A 408 14.84 -20.51 12.44
C VAL A 408 13.71 -19.98 13.30
N THR A 409 13.96 -19.78 14.60
CA THR A 409 13.13 -18.95 15.48
C THR A 409 13.83 -17.61 15.69
N TYR A 410 13.15 -16.54 15.36
CA TYR A 410 13.66 -15.17 15.55
C TYR A 410 12.98 -14.51 16.74
N ILE A 411 13.78 -14.00 17.67
CA ILE A 411 13.32 -13.23 18.84
C ILE A 411 13.86 -11.80 18.68
N PRO A 412 13.01 -10.82 18.34
CA PRO A 412 13.42 -9.44 18.16
C PRO A 412 13.57 -8.69 19.49
N GLN A 413 14.15 -7.51 19.43
CA GLN A 413 14.26 -6.57 20.55
C GLN A 413 12.89 -6.18 21.13
N HIS A 414 11.89 -5.97 20.24
CA HIS A 414 10.50 -5.69 20.58
C HIS A 414 9.60 -6.73 19.94
N PRO A 415 9.14 -7.75 20.70
CA PRO A 415 8.21 -8.74 20.20
C PRO A 415 6.87 -8.10 19.85
N TYR A 416 6.33 -8.44 18.70
CA TYR A 416 5.00 -7.98 18.34
C TYR A 416 3.94 -8.85 19.01
N ILE A 417 3.02 -8.17 19.72
CA ILE A 417 1.87 -8.79 20.38
C ILE A 417 0.61 -8.42 19.59
N PHE A 418 -0.05 -9.43 19.05
CA PHE A 418 -1.30 -9.25 18.30
C PHE A 418 -2.46 -8.94 19.24
N ASN A 419 -3.42 -8.14 18.79
CA ASN A 419 -4.69 -7.95 19.49
C ASN A 419 -5.51 -9.23 19.42
N ASP A 420 -5.20 -10.18 20.30
CA ASP A 420 -5.81 -11.50 20.38
C ASP A 420 -5.57 -12.08 21.80
N THR A 421 -6.08 -13.25 22.08
CA THR A 421 -5.88 -13.94 23.35
C THR A 421 -4.39 -14.27 23.57
N ILE A 422 -3.99 -14.48 24.83
CA ILE A 422 -2.65 -14.99 25.17
C ILE A 422 -2.41 -16.35 24.50
N LEU A 423 -3.43 -17.23 24.49
CA LEU A 423 -3.39 -18.52 23.82
C LEU A 423 -2.99 -18.36 22.35
N ASN A 424 -3.70 -17.54 21.60
CA ASN A 424 -3.47 -17.33 20.16
C ASN A 424 -2.13 -16.63 19.90
N ASN A 425 -1.73 -15.69 20.77
CA ASN A 425 -0.42 -15.07 20.68
C ASN A 425 0.73 -16.05 20.85
N ILE A 426 0.63 -17.02 21.78
CA ILE A 426 1.69 -18.03 22.00
C ILE A 426 1.71 -19.04 20.84
N ARG A 427 0.55 -19.56 20.42
CA ARG A 427 0.48 -20.54 19.32
C ARG A 427 0.53 -19.95 17.92
N PHE A 428 0.94 -18.69 17.77
CA PHE A 428 0.92 -17.95 16.50
C PHE A 428 1.64 -18.68 15.35
N TYR A 429 2.77 -19.34 15.63
CA TYR A 429 3.51 -20.12 14.61
C TYR A 429 3.06 -21.58 14.49
N GLU A 430 2.28 -22.09 15.43
CA GLU A 430 1.73 -23.45 15.48
C GLU A 430 0.25 -23.38 15.88
N PRO A 431 -0.63 -22.92 14.98
CA PRO A 431 -2.04 -22.66 15.29
C PRO A 431 -2.82 -23.89 15.77
N GLU A 432 -2.37 -25.09 15.37
CA GLU A 432 -3.01 -26.37 15.72
C GLU A 432 -2.59 -26.90 17.11
N SER A 433 -1.67 -26.21 17.80
CA SER A 433 -1.25 -26.60 19.15
C SER A 433 -2.40 -26.52 20.15
N THR A 434 -2.48 -27.51 21.01
CA THR A 434 -3.49 -27.60 22.07
C THR A 434 -3.24 -26.58 23.18
N GLU A 435 -4.27 -26.27 23.96
CA GLU A 435 -4.13 -25.37 25.11
C GLU A 435 -3.14 -25.93 26.14
N GLU A 436 -3.09 -27.24 26.32
CA GLU A 436 -2.15 -27.89 27.23
C GLU A 436 -0.69 -27.69 26.80
N GLU A 437 -0.38 -27.83 25.51
CA GLU A 437 0.96 -27.57 24.96
C GLU A 437 1.35 -26.09 25.13
N VAL A 438 0.41 -25.17 24.91
CA VAL A 438 0.62 -23.74 25.13
C VAL A 438 0.88 -23.43 26.60
N LEU A 439 0.15 -24.05 27.54
CA LEU A 439 0.39 -23.87 28.98
C LEU A 439 1.75 -24.43 29.42
N VAL A 440 2.20 -25.54 28.84
CA VAL A 440 3.56 -26.09 29.07
C VAL A 440 4.62 -25.09 28.58
N ALA A 441 4.48 -24.56 27.38
CA ALA A 441 5.39 -23.55 26.84
C ALA A 441 5.39 -22.26 27.66
N ALA A 442 4.20 -21.80 28.08
CA ALA A 442 4.03 -20.64 28.96
C ALA A 442 4.71 -20.85 30.33
N LYS A 443 4.60 -22.05 30.90
CA LYS A 443 5.30 -22.41 32.14
C LYS A 443 6.82 -22.35 31.97
N GLN A 444 7.33 -22.93 30.87
CA GLN A 444 8.76 -22.91 30.55
C GLN A 444 9.30 -21.48 30.37
N ALA A 445 8.48 -20.58 29.82
CA ALA A 445 8.79 -19.16 29.63
C ALA A 445 8.58 -18.32 30.90
N GLY A 446 8.08 -18.88 32.01
CA GLY A 446 7.80 -18.15 33.24
C GLY A 446 6.58 -17.24 33.18
N LEU A 447 5.59 -17.55 32.32
CA LEU A 447 4.33 -16.80 32.18
C LEU A 447 3.18 -17.35 33.03
N LEU A 448 3.31 -18.53 33.60
CA LEU A 448 2.17 -19.24 34.19
C LEU A 448 1.52 -18.44 35.34
N GLU A 449 2.31 -17.84 36.22
CA GLU A 449 1.82 -17.05 37.33
C GLU A 449 1.07 -15.80 36.85
N VAL A 450 1.59 -15.14 35.79
CA VAL A 450 0.94 -13.99 35.16
C VAL A 450 -0.41 -14.39 34.57
N ILE A 451 -0.47 -15.52 33.87
CA ILE A 451 -1.70 -16.02 33.27
C ILE A 451 -2.74 -16.39 34.34
N GLN A 452 -2.32 -17.05 35.42
CA GLN A 452 -3.20 -17.44 36.53
C GLN A 452 -3.77 -16.25 37.30
N ALA A 453 -3.05 -15.13 37.35
CA ALA A 453 -3.51 -13.89 37.98
C ALA A 453 -4.54 -13.12 37.12
N LEU A 454 -4.78 -13.55 35.87
CA LEU A 454 -5.73 -12.89 34.98
C LEU A 454 -7.11 -13.51 35.08
N PRO A 455 -8.21 -12.69 35.06
CA PRO A 455 -9.59 -13.19 35.20
C PRO A 455 -10.02 -14.23 34.18
N GLN A 456 -9.48 -14.16 32.96
CA GLN A 456 -9.79 -15.06 31.85
C GLN A 456 -8.63 -16.01 31.51
N GLY A 457 -7.57 -16.05 32.35
CA GLY A 457 -6.40 -16.88 32.12
C GLY A 457 -5.81 -16.69 30.73
N VAL A 458 -5.56 -17.79 29.99
CA VAL A 458 -5.04 -17.78 28.62
C VAL A 458 -6.01 -17.14 27.59
N GLY A 459 -7.30 -17.04 27.91
CA GLY A 459 -8.31 -16.38 27.07
C GLY A 459 -8.29 -14.85 27.17
N THR A 460 -7.43 -14.26 27.98
CA THR A 460 -7.34 -12.80 28.12
C THR A 460 -6.83 -12.18 26.82
N ILE A 461 -7.53 -11.16 26.31
CA ILE A 461 -7.13 -10.38 25.13
C ILE A 461 -6.02 -9.40 25.51
N ILE A 462 -4.91 -9.45 24.77
CA ILE A 462 -3.72 -8.62 24.92
C ILE A 462 -3.37 -7.87 23.61
N GLY A 463 -2.41 -6.97 23.64
CA GLY A 463 -2.01 -6.16 22.48
C GLY A 463 -2.80 -4.86 22.36
N ASP A 464 -2.73 -4.23 21.16
CA ASP A 464 -3.38 -2.93 20.92
C ASP A 464 -4.90 -3.01 21.12
N GLY A 465 -5.42 -2.22 22.09
CA GLY A 465 -6.84 -2.24 22.45
C GLY A 465 -7.23 -3.31 23.47
N GLY A 466 -6.30 -4.22 23.86
CA GLY A 466 -6.44 -5.18 24.92
C GLY A 466 -5.69 -4.74 26.21
N ARG A 467 -5.36 -5.73 27.04
CA ARG A 467 -4.54 -5.47 28.23
C ARG A 467 -3.09 -5.18 27.83
N ALA A 468 -2.56 -4.06 28.30
CA ALA A 468 -1.14 -3.73 28.14
C ALA A 468 -0.27 -4.71 28.96
N LEU A 469 0.84 -5.12 28.35
CA LEU A 469 1.86 -5.97 28.99
C LEU A 469 3.10 -5.14 29.32
N SER A 470 3.87 -5.58 30.34
CA SER A 470 5.22 -5.05 30.54
C SER A 470 6.18 -5.63 29.49
N GLY A 471 7.29 -4.94 29.19
CA GLY A 471 8.30 -5.43 28.24
C GLY A 471 8.83 -6.84 28.59
N GLY A 472 8.98 -7.16 29.89
CA GLY A 472 9.34 -8.49 30.33
C GLY A 472 8.27 -9.56 30.04
N GLN A 473 6.98 -9.19 30.13
CA GLN A 473 5.88 -10.10 29.79
C GLN A 473 5.81 -10.33 28.26
N GLU A 474 6.02 -9.31 27.45
CA GLU A 474 6.11 -9.44 25.99
C GLU A 474 7.25 -10.34 25.57
N GLN A 475 8.43 -10.20 26.18
CA GLN A 475 9.58 -11.09 25.95
C GLN A 475 9.29 -12.52 26.38
N ARG A 476 8.58 -12.76 27.49
CA ARG A 476 8.17 -14.09 27.91
C ARG A 476 7.18 -14.73 26.91
N ILE A 477 6.30 -13.96 26.25
CA ILE A 477 5.45 -14.47 25.16
C ILE A 477 6.30 -14.90 23.97
N ALA A 478 7.31 -14.10 23.58
CA ALA A 478 8.23 -14.49 22.49
C ALA A 478 9.01 -15.77 22.83
N LEU A 479 9.45 -15.92 24.09
CA LEU A 479 10.08 -17.15 24.55
C LEU A 479 9.11 -18.34 24.57
N ALA A 480 7.84 -18.14 24.98
CA ALA A 480 6.82 -19.19 24.94
C ALA A 480 6.57 -19.68 23.51
N ARG A 481 6.51 -18.75 22.53
CA ARG A 481 6.46 -19.10 21.09
C ARG A 481 7.65 -19.98 20.69
N ALA A 482 8.87 -19.63 21.15
CA ALA A 482 10.09 -20.35 20.82
C ALA A 482 10.15 -21.75 21.47
N PHE A 483 9.62 -21.92 22.69
CA PHE A 483 9.50 -23.22 23.34
C PHE A 483 8.47 -24.13 22.66
N LEU A 484 7.36 -23.55 22.16
CA LEU A 484 6.30 -24.31 21.51
C LEU A 484 6.76 -24.89 20.17
N VAL A 485 7.43 -24.06 19.33
CA VAL A 485 7.81 -24.43 17.94
C VAL A 485 8.98 -25.41 17.87
N LYS A 486 9.85 -25.49 18.89
CA LYS A 486 10.99 -26.43 18.98
C LYS A 486 11.94 -26.44 17.79
N ARG A 487 12.19 -25.30 17.12
CA ARG A 487 13.14 -25.19 16.01
C ARG A 487 14.58 -25.30 16.48
N SER A 488 15.47 -25.77 15.58
CA SER A 488 16.87 -26.08 15.90
C SER A 488 17.79 -24.85 15.90
N ILE A 489 17.36 -23.73 15.30
CA ILE A 489 18.17 -22.52 15.14
C ILE A 489 17.45 -21.34 15.81
N LEU A 490 18.19 -20.60 16.64
CA LEU A 490 17.68 -19.41 17.34
C LEU A 490 18.48 -18.17 16.92
N MET A 491 17.76 -17.13 16.52
CA MET A 491 18.31 -15.81 16.22
C MET A 491 17.71 -14.80 17.18
N LEU A 492 18.55 -14.13 17.96
CA LEU A 492 18.10 -13.18 18.98
C LEU A 492 18.77 -11.82 18.74
N ASP A 493 17.98 -10.79 18.60
CA ASP A 493 18.46 -9.41 18.40
C ASP A 493 18.09 -8.56 19.62
N GLU A 494 19.06 -8.33 20.50
CA GLU A 494 18.95 -7.53 21.72
C GLU A 494 17.71 -7.81 22.60
N PRO A 495 17.37 -9.09 22.88
CA PRO A 495 16.08 -9.45 23.49
C PRO A 495 15.88 -8.94 24.92
N THR A 496 16.91 -8.38 25.57
CA THR A 496 16.86 -7.89 26.96
C THR A 496 17.17 -6.40 27.09
N ALA A 497 17.23 -5.65 25.96
CA ALA A 497 17.73 -4.27 25.95
C ALA A 497 16.99 -3.28 26.87
N HIS A 498 15.68 -3.45 27.07
CA HIS A 498 14.84 -2.52 27.82
C HIS A 498 14.31 -3.10 29.15
N LEU A 499 14.96 -4.15 29.64
CA LEU A 499 14.55 -4.81 30.87
C LEU A 499 15.38 -4.33 32.05
N ASP A 500 14.74 -4.28 33.23
CA ASP A 500 15.40 -4.10 34.50
C ASP A 500 16.27 -5.32 34.84
N ILE A 501 17.22 -5.15 35.76
CA ILE A 501 18.23 -6.15 36.10
C ILE A 501 17.60 -7.43 36.65
N GLU A 502 16.54 -7.34 37.44
CA GLU A 502 15.87 -8.49 38.06
C GLU A 502 15.14 -9.33 37.03
N THR A 503 14.32 -8.70 36.21
CA THR A 503 13.61 -9.33 35.08
C THR A 503 14.61 -9.96 34.09
N GLU A 504 15.72 -9.27 33.81
CA GLU A 504 16.76 -9.82 32.93
C GLU A 504 17.40 -11.08 33.51
N ALA A 505 17.72 -11.10 34.81
CA ALA A 505 18.32 -12.26 35.46
C ALA A 505 17.40 -13.50 35.43
N GLU A 506 16.09 -13.30 35.56
CA GLU A 506 15.10 -14.37 35.42
C GLU A 506 15.00 -14.87 33.98
N LEU A 507 14.90 -13.95 33.01
CA LEU A 507 14.84 -14.30 31.60
C LEU A 507 16.13 -14.97 31.12
N LYS A 508 17.29 -14.59 31.64
CA LYS A 508 18.57 -15.23 31.32
C LYS A 508 18.52 -16.73 31.62
N ARG A 509 18.04 -17.12 32.80
CA ARG A 509 17.89 -18.54 33.16
C ARG A 509 16.93 -19.27 32.22
N THR A 510 15.87 -18.64 31.81
CA THR A 510 14.88 -19.18 30.89
C THR A 510 15.45 -19.34 29.49
N MET A 511 16.18 -18.34 29.00
CA MET A 511 16.80 -18.36 27.67
C MET A 511 17.92 -19.39 27.57
N LEU A 512 18.76 -19.54 28.60
CA LEU A 512 19.80 -20.56 28.62
C LEU A 512 19.23 -21.97 28.48
N ARG A 513 18.07 -22.26 29.11
CA ARG A 513 17.36 -23.55 28.91
C ARG A 513 16.82 -23.70 27.47
N LEU A 514 16.39 -22.61 26.85
CA LEU A 514 15.94 -22.64 25.46
C LEU A 514 17.09 -22.91 24.48
N PHE A 515 18.31 -22.49 24.82
CA PHE A 515 19.51 -22.62 23.99
C PHE A 515 20.07 -24.06 23.93
N ASP A 516 19.72 -24.92 24.90
CA ASP A 516 20.27 -26.27 24.98
C ASP A 516 20.00 -27.06 23.70
N GLY A 517 21.10 -27.63 23.13
CA GLY A 517 21.06 -28.45 21.93
C GLY A 517 20.76 -27.71 20.62
N LYS A 518 20.80 -26.37 20.60
CA LYS A 518 20.48 -25.57 19.43
C LYS A 518 21.67 -24.75 18.93
N LEU A 519 21.62 -24.38 17.67
CA LEU A 519 22.50 -23.34 17.11
C LEU A 519 21.89 -21.96 17.43
N VAL A 520 22.61 -21.15 18.19
CA VAL A 520 22.13 -19.86 18.70
C VAL A 520 23.03 -18.74 18.23
N PHE A 521 22.45 -17.71 17.62
CA PHE A 521 23.10 -16.43 17.36
C PHE A 521 22.43 -15.36 18.21
N PHE A 522 23.21 -14.77 19.10
CA PHE A 522 22.73 -13.83 20.12
C PHE A 522 23.43 -12.48 19.99
N ALA A 523 22.78 -11.52 19.39
CA ALA A 523 23.28 -10.14 19.29
C ALA A 523 22.90 -9.33 20.53
N THR A 524 23.87 -8.68 21.14
CA THR A 524 23.64 -7.80 22.31
C THR A 524 24.77 -6.80 22.49
N HIS A 525 24.50 -5.73 23.20
CA HIS A 525 25.53 -4.81 23.73
C HIS A 525 25.85 -5.11 25.21
N ARG A 526 25.18 -6.07 25.85
CA ARG A 526 25.36 -6.42 27.28
C ARG A 526 26.42 -7.51 27.45
N LEU A 527 27.60 -7.15 27.96
CA LEU A 527 28.78 -8.01 28.01
C LEU A 527 28.64 -9.23 28.94
N HIS A 528 27.82 -9.15 29.98
CA HIS A 528 27.64 -10.27 30.92
C HIS A 528 27.02 -11.52 30.28
N TRP A 529 26.40 -11.40 29.09
CA TRP A 529 25.93 -12.52 28.30
C TRP A 529 27.06 -13.28 27.61
N MET A 530 28.17 -12.59 27.33
CA MET A 530 29.31 -13.20 26.60
C MET A 530 30.00 -14.30 27.41
N LEU A 531 29.85 -14.32 28.73
CA LEU A 531 30.32 -15.40 29.60
C LEU A 531 29.58 -16.73 29.38
N GLU A 532 28.38 -16.70 28.83
CA GLU A 532 27.53 -17.87 28.59
C GLU A 532 27.66 -18.38 27.13
N MET A 533 28.43 -17.69 26.30
CA MET A 533 28.60 -18.03 24.87
C MET A 533 29.82 -18.91 24.65
N ASP A 534 29.67 -19.88 23.76
CA ASP A 534 30.76 -20.79 23.38
C ASP A 534 31.77 -20.10 22.45
N GLU A 535 31.29 -19.12 21.67
CA GLU A 535 32.10 -18.28 20.79
C GLU A 535 31.52 -16.87 20.71
N ILE A 536 32.38 -15.89 20.59
CA ILE A 536 32.04 -14.48 20.51
C ILE A 536 32.57 -13.93 19.19
N LEU A 537 31.70 -13.26 18.44
CA LEU A 537 32.01 -12.51 17.23
C LEU A 537 32.00 -11.01 17.54
N VAL A 538 33.10 -10.33 17.31
CA VAL A 538 33.21 -8.88 17.54
C VAL A 538 33.09 -8.16 16.21
N LEU A 539 32.04 -7.37 16.10
CA LEU A 539 31.78 -6.54 14.91
C LEU A 539 32.22 -5.10 15.17
N ASP A 540 32.95 -4.54 14.22
CA ASP A 540 33.28 -3.13 14.18
C ASP A 540 33.17 -2.59 12.75
N HIS A 541 32.45 -1.49 12.58
CA HIS A 541 32.21 -0.85 11.28
C HIS A 541 31.85 -1.82 10.14
N GLY A 542 30.95 -2.79 10.43
CA GLY A 542 30.49 -3.78 9.45
C GLY A 542 31.46 -4.91 9.14
N ARG A 543 32.56 -5.05 9.88
CA ARG A 543 33.54 -6.14 9.73
C ARG A 543 33.64 -7.00 10.97
N LEU A 544 33.89 -8.28 10.77
CA LEU A 544 34.25 -9.18 11.84
C LEU A 544 35.74 -8.98 12.16
N VAL A 545 36.04 -8.33 13.29
CA VAL A 545 37.41 -7.98 13.67
C VAL A 545 38.05 -9.01 14.59
N GLU A 546 37.27 -9.71 15.41
CA GLU A 546 37.74 -10.76 16.32
C GLU A 546 36.71 -11.87 16.45
N SER A 547 37.17 -13.10 16.63
CA SER A 547 36.34 -14.25 17.02
C SER A 547 37.09 -15.15 18.00
N GLY A 548 36.40 -15.73 18.98
CA GLY A 548 36.98 -16.64 19.96
C GLY A 548 36.17 -16.74 21.24
N THR A 549 36.69 -17.47 22.22
CA THR A 549 36.07 -17.55 23.56
C THR A 549 36.35 -16.29 24.36
N HIS A 550 35.56 -16.03 25.41
CA HIS A 550 35.78 -14.91 26.33
C HIS A 550 37.23 -14.81 26.83
N GLU A 551 37.79 -15.97 27.25
CA GLU A 551 39.17 -16.00 27.77
C GLU A 551 40.24 -15.70 26.72
N GLN A 552 40.06 -16.20 25.50
CA GLN A 552 40.96 -15.90 24.37
C GLN A 552 40.97 -14.44 24.02
N LEU A 553 39.79 -13.85 23.84
CA LEU A 553 39.64 -12.43 23.45
C LEU A 553 40.12 -11.49 24.55
N MET A 554 39.92 -11.81 25.83
CA MET A 554 40.46 -11.03 26.95
C MET A 554 42.00 -11.04 27.00
N LYS A 555 42.65 -12.15 26.59
CA LYS A 555 44.12 -12.27 26.54
C LYS A 555 44.72 -11.49 25.36
N GLN A 556 43.99 -11.35 24.25
CA GLN A 556 44.47 -10.60 23.06
C GLN A 556 44.54 -9.10 23.30
N LYS A 557 43.83 -8.54 24.29
CA LYS A 557 43.79 -7.11 24.65
C LYS A 557 43.46 -6.19 23.48
N SER A 558 42.62 -6.62 22.57
CA SER A 558 42.23 -5.89 21.35
C SER A 558 40.77 -5.35 21.46
N ALA A 559 39.98 -5.34 20.42
CA ALA A 559 38.66 -4.68 20.36
C ALA A 559 37.70 -5.18 21.46
N TYR A 560 37.61 -6.50 21.68
CA TYR A 560 36.80 -7.06 22.74
C TYR A 560 37.19 -6.58 24.12
N TYR A 561 38.49 -6.60 24.42
CA TYR A 561 39.01 -6.13 25.70
C TYR A 561 38.69 -4.65 25.96
N HIS A 562 38.80 -3.82 24.93
CA HIS A 562 38.42 -2.41 25.04
C HIS A 562 36.94 -2.22 25.31
N LEU A 563 36.04 -2.95 24.63
CA LEU A 563 34.60 -2.92 24.89
C LEU A 563 34.28 -3.29 26.34
N VAL A 564 34.93 -4.36 26.86
CA VAL A 564 34.74 -4.82 28.25
C VAL A 564 35.20 -3.76 29.26
N ASN A 565 36.33 -3.13 29.01
CA ASN A 565 36.88 -2.13 29.94
C ASN A 565 36.08 -0.80 29.91
N VAL A 566 35.60 -0.37 28.75
CA VAL A 566 34.74 0.81 28.64
C VAL A 566 33.44 0.62 29.43
N GLN A 567 32.82 -0.55 29.38
CA GLN A 567 31.62 -0.83 30.18
C GLN A 567 31.90 -0.99 31.68
N LYS A 568 33.07 -1.48 32.07
CA LYS A 568 33.46 -1.61 33.48
C LYS A 568 33.95 -0.29 34.09
N GLY A 569 34.53 0.61 33.28
CA GLY A 569 35.05 1.89 33.71
C GLY A 569 34.05 3.06 33.64
N GLY A 570 32.85 2.80 33.19
CA GLY A 570 31.74 3.76 33.13
C GLY A 570 30.89 3.80 34.42
N ILE A 571 31.40 3.26 35.54
CA ILE A 571 30.81 3.39 36.88
C ILE A 571 31.62 4.39 37.68
#